data_48efb349de9d909c60a5334eb1974706
#
_entry.id   48efb349de9d909c60a5334eb1974706
#
_cell.length_a   1.000
_cell.length_b   1.000
_cell.length_c   1.000
_cell.angle_alpha   90.00
_cell.angle_beta   90.00
_cell.angle_gamma   90.00
#
_symmetry.space_group_name_H-M   'P 1'
#
loop_
_entity.id
_entity.type
_entity.pdbx_description
1 polymer ?
#
loop_
_entity_poly.entity_id
_entity_poly.type
_entity_poly.pdbx_seq_one_letter_code
_entity_poly.pdbx_strand_id
1 'polypeptide(L)'
;MNICFLDNTNFEYNSQDIYSYKLRGAETVLINLSKELSNLGHKITVINNCYKNEIIDDISWKKIQSYDEKETFDLAISNGDTSLFDKINSNKKILFSHSLQTFEKFIRKKQIFSYFKHKPKIVFLSDYHINNTSKITSLFGHIRVNLGIDE
;
A
#
# COMPACT_ATOMS: atom_id res chain seq x y z
N MET A 1 12.16 11.49 -2.94
CA MET A 1 11.84 10.75 -1.70
C MET A 1 12.10 9.27 -1.93
N ASN A 2 12.40 8.52 -0.87
CA ASN A 2 12.46 7.06 -0.90
C ASN A 2 11.11 6.52 -0.41
N ILE A 3 10.31 5.91 -1.30
CA ILE A 3 8.93 5.49 -1.05
C ILE A 3 8.81 3.97 -1.18
N CYS A 4 8.17 3.35 -0.19
CA CYS A 4 7.91 1.92 -0.17
C CYS A 4 6.41 1.64 -0.32
N PHE A 5 6.05 0.74 -1.23
CA PHE A 5 4.73 0.13 -1.30
C PHE A 5 4.77 -1.27 -0.70
N LEU A 6 3.75 -1.61 0.08
CA LEU A 6 3.62 -2.89 0.78
C LEU A 6 2.31 -3.56 0.38
N ASP A 7 2.39 -4.81 -0.08
CA ASP A 7 1.22 -5.61 -0.43
C ASP A 7 1.44 -7.08 -0.07
N ASN A 8 0.40 -7.73 0.46
CA ASN A 8 0.44 -9.14 0.86
C ASN A 8 -0.55 -10.01 0.06
N THR A 9 -0.89 -9.57 -1.15
CA THR A 9 -1.71 -10.36 -2.08
C THR A 9 -1.11 -11.76 -2.25
N ASN A 10 -1.97 -12.77 -2.26
CA ASN A 10 -1.59 -14.20 -2.20
C ASN A 10 -1.11 -14.79 -3.53
N PHE A 11 -1.03 -14.03 -4.59
CA PHE A 11 -0.47 -14.44 -5.88
C PHE A 11 0.72 -13.57 -6.26
N GLU A 12 1.62 -14.13 -7.08
CA GLU A 12 2.80 -13.40 -7.54
C GLU A 12 2.44 -12.42 -8.66
N TYR A 13 2.98 -11.18 -8.56
CA TYR A 13 2.86 -10.15 -9.59
C TYR A 13 3.97 -9.09 -9.50
N ASN A 14 4.21 -8.41 -10.63
CA ASN A 14 5.04 -7.20 -10.73
C ASN A 14 4.45 -6.26 -11.80
N SER A 15 5.19 -5.21 -12.22
CA SER A 15 4.69 -4.24 -13.19
C SER A 15 4.47 -4.80 -14.61
N GLN A 16 5.02 -5.95 -14.96
CA GLN A 16 4.81 -6.59 -16.27
C GLN A 16 3.41 -7.21 -16.37
N ASP A 17 2.77 -7.47 -15.24
CA ASP A 17 1.43 -8.07 -15.19
C ASP A 17 0.29 -7.06 -15.34
N ILE A 18 0.55 -5.79 -15.64
CA ILE A 18 -0.46 -4.70 -15.64
C ILE A 18 -1.70 -5.00 -16.49
N TYR A 19 -1.55 -5.78 -17.56
CA TYR A 19 -2.66 -6.22 -18.42
C TYR A 19 -3.13 -7.65 -18.13
N SER A 20 -2.65 -8.26 -17.06
CA SER A 20 -3.04 -9.63 -16.69
C SER A 20 -4.42 -9.66 -16.06
N TYR A 21 -5.24 -10.61 -16.48
CA TYR A 21 -6.58 -10.85 -15.92
C TYR A 21 -6.56 -11.25 -14.43
N LYS A 22 -5.43 -11.66 -13.89
CA LYS A 22 -5.31 -12.05 -12.47
C LYS A 22 -5.24 -10.85 -11.52
N LEU A 23 -4.88 -9.65 -12.03
CA LEU A 23 -4.81 -8.45 -11.21
C LEU A 23 -6.23 -7.94 -10.90
N ARG A 24 -6.40 -7.49 -9.67
CA ARG A 24 -7.58 -6.75 -9.22
C ARG A 24 -7.29 -5.25 -9.21
N GLY A 25 -8.30 -4.43 -9.03
CA GLY A 25 -8.15 -2.98 -9.02
C GLY A 25 -7.10 -2.45 -8.03
N ALA A 26 -6.94 -3.10 -6.88
CA ALA A 26 -5.97 -2.67 -5.86
C ALA A 26 -4.52 -2.84 -6.34
N GLU A 27 -4.18 -3.97 -6.94
CA GLU A 27 -2.84 -4.25 -7.47
C GLU A 27 -2.55 -3.38 -8.70
N THR A 28 -3.56 -3.18 -9.56
CA THR A 28 -3.46 -2.28 -10.73
C THR A 28 -3.15 -0.84 -10.29
N VAL A 29 -3.86 -0.32 -9.29
CA VAL A 29 -3.59 1.01 -8.72
C VAL A 29 -2.19 1.09 -8.14
N LEU A 30 -1.74 0.07 -7.41
CA LEU A 30 -0.39 0.03 -6.83
C LEU A 30 0.68 0.12 -7.94
N ILE A 31 0.55 -0.66 -9.02
CA ILE A 31 1.49 -0.65 -10.14
C ILE A 31 1.52 0.75 -10.80
N ASN A 32 0.37 1.29 -11.17
CA ASN A 32 0.29 2.59 -11.84
C ASN A 32 0.85 3.71 -10.95
N LEU A 33 0.45 3.76 -9.69
CA LEU A 33 0.95 4.77 -8.76
C LEU A 33 2.46 4.67 -8.54
N SER A 34 3.00 3.45 -8.48
CA SER A 34 4.45 3.21 -8.38
C SER A 34 5.19 3.75 -9.61
N LYS A 35 4.66 3.52 -10.82
CA LYS A 35 5.23 4.03 -12.08
C LYS A 35 5.20 5.55 -12.14
N GLU A 36 4.04 6.16 -11.85
CA GLU A 36 3.90 7.61 -11.89
C GLU A 36 4.83 8.31 -10.87
N LEU A 37 4.94 7.79 -9.66
CA LEU A 37 5.87 8.35 -8.66
C LEU A 37 7.34 8.14 -9.06
N SER A 38 7.69 7.04 -9.73
CA SER A 38 9.02 6.83 -10.30
C SER A 38 9.31 7.85 -11.41
N ASN A 39 8.35 8.08 -12.32
CA ASN A 39 8.45 9.09 -13.38
C ASN A 39 8.64 10.52 -12.83
N LEU A 40 8.08 10.79 -11.65
CA LEU A 40 8.28 12.06 -10.92
C LEU A 40 9.64 12.15 -10.19
N GLY A 41 10.52 11.18 -10.37
CA GLY A 41 11.87 11.18 -9.82
C GLY A 41 11.96 10.68 -8.36
N HIS A 42 10.97 9.95 -7.86
CA HIS A 42 11.05 9.31 -6.55
C HIS A 42 11.71 7.92 -6.69
N LYS A 43 12.49 7.53 -5.68
CA LYS A 43 13.01 6.16 -5.57
C LYS A 43 11.90 5.28 -5.02
N ILE A 44 11.48 4.27 -5.78
CA ILE A 44 10.36 3.40 -5.47
C ILE A 44 10.84 1.98 -5.18
N THR A 45 10.37 1.44 -4.07
CA THR A 45 10.50 0.02 -3.73
C THR A 45 9.11 -0.57 -3.50
N VAL A 46 8.80 -1.66 -4.18
CA VAL A 46 7.58 -2.45 -3.95
C VAL A 46 7.98 -3.74 -3.25
N ILE A 47 7.44 -3.97 -2.06
CA ILE A 47 7.64 -5.19 -1.27
C ILE A 47 6.33 -5.94 -1.28
N ASN A 48 6.29 -7.00 -2.07
CA ASN A 48 5.09 -7.80 -2.28
C ASN A 48 5.44 -9.28 -2.55
N ASN A 49 4.48 -10.03 -2.99
CA ASN A 49 4.68 -11.39 -3.46
C ASN A 49 5.10 -11.37 -4.94
N CYS A 50 6.26 -10.77 -5.27
CA CYS A 50 6.78 -10.75 -6.64
C CYS A 50 7.49 -12.07 -7.00
N TYR A 51 7.72 -12.32 -8.29
CA TYR A 51 8.36 -13.56 -8.78
C TYR A 51 9.80 -13.70 -8.26
N LYS A 52 10.56 -12.61 -8.26
CA LYS A 52 11.95 -12.53 -7.78
C LYS A 52 12.28 -11.07 -7.38
N ASN A 53 13.39 -10.90 -6.70
CA ASN A 53 13.94 -9.56 -6.44
C ASN A 53 14.56 -9.05 -7.75
N GLU A 54 14.04 -7.94 -8.29
CA GLU A 54 14.49 -7.36 -9.55
C GLU A 54 14.13 -5.87 -9.65
N ILE A 55 14.72 -5.20 -10.62
CA ILE A 55 14.36 -3.82 -10.96
C ILE A 55 13.65 -3.85 -12.32
N ILE A 56 12.44 -3.30 -12.37
CA ILE A 56 11.63 -3.16 -13.59
C ILE A 56 11.12 -1.73 -13.63
N ASP A 57 11.31 -1.03 -14.75
CA ASP A 57 10.87 0.37 -14.96
C ASP A 57 11.37 1.30 -13.82
N ASP A 58 12.63 1.17 -13.41
CA ASP A 58 13.27 1.89 -12.30
C ASP A 58 12.61 1.68 -10.91
N ILE A 59 11.74 0.68 -10.79
CA ILE A 59 11.09 0.26 -9.55
C ILE A 59 11.79 -0.99 -9.02
N SER A 60 12.22 -0.96 -7.76
CA SER A 60 12.80 -2.12 -7.07
C SER A 60 11.68 -3.01 -6.53
N TRP A 61 11.51 -4.20 -7.09
CA TRP A 61 10.58 -5.23 -6.63
C TRP A 61 11.30 -6.19 -5.70
N LYS A 62 10.76 -6.39 -4.48
CA LYS A 62 11.37 -7.25 -3.46
C LYS A 62 10.34 -8.21 -2.88
N LYS A 63 10.74 -9.48 -2.73
CA LYS A 63 9.89 -10.50 -2.09
C LYS A 63 9.69 -10.17 -0.61
N ILE A 64 8.44 -10.12 -0.18
CA ILE A 64 8.05 -9.82 1.20
C ILE A 64 8.60 -10.85 2.21
N GLN A 65 8.84 -12.10 1.78
CA GLN A 65 9.35 -13.17 2.64
C GLN A 65 10.85 -13.01 2.93
N SER A 66 11.61 -12.43 2.00
CA SER A 66 13.08 -12.28 2.09
C SER A 66 13.52 -10.83 2.28
N TYR A 67 12.60 -9.94 2.61
CA TYR A 67 12.92 -8.54 2.81
C TYR A 67 13.78 -8.33 4.07
N ASP A 68 14.89 -7.62 3.93
CA ASP A 68 15.77 -7.22 5.03
C ASP A 68 15.36 -5.83 5.56
N GLU A 69 15.00 -5.72 6.83
CA GLU A 69 14.45 -4.53 7.48
C GLU A 69 15.42 -3.35 7.68
N LYS A 70 16.64 -3.41 7.17
CA LYS A 70 17.66 -2.36 7.34
C LYS A 70 17.41 -1.08 6.54
N GLU A 71 16.58 -1.15 5.50
CA GLU A 71 16.28 0.00 4.67
C GLU A 71 15.25 0.92 5.35
N THR A 72 15.52 2.23 5.38
CA THR A 72 14.61 3.25 5.91
C THR A 72 13.98 4.02 4.77
N PHE A 73 12.64 4.20 4.83
CA PHE A 73 11.86 4.91 3.85
C PHE A 73 11.35 6.25 4.39
N ASP A 74 11.23 7.26 3.52
CA ASP A 74 10.57 8.52 3.87
C ASP A 74 9.07 8.32 4.05
N LEU A 75 8.49 7.44 3.22
CA LEU A 75 7.07 7.14 3.19
C LEU A 75 6.87 5.65 2.91
N ALA A 76 5.99 5.01 3.68
CA ALA A 76 5.48 3.68 3.40
C ALA A 76 3.97 3.72 3.15
N ILE A 77 3.54 3.08 2.07
CA ILE A 77 2.15 2.96 1.67
C ILE A 77 1.76 1.49 1.69
N SER A 78 0.85 1.11 2.58
CA SER A 78 0.37 -0.27 2.65
C SER A 78 -0.98 -0.41 1.95
N ASN A 79 -1.10 -1.44 1.14
CA ASN A 79 -2.29 -1.78 0.38
C ASN A 79 -3.30 -2.57 1.25
N GLY A 80 -4.01 -1.82 2.10
CA GLY A 80 -5.12 -2.36 2.90
C GLY A 80 -4.76 -3.21 4.13
N ASP A 81 -3.47 -3.30 4.51
CA ASP A 81 -3.02 -4.09 5.66
C ASP A 81 -2.01 -3.34 6.54
N THR A 82 -2.43 -2.95 7.75
CA THR A 82 -1.57 -2.21 8.69
C THR A 82 -0.46 -3.08 9.30
N SER A 83 -0.60 -4.41 9.32
CA SER A 83 0.40 -5.31 9.89
C SER A 83 1.71 -5.32 9.09
N LEU A 84 1.65 -4.94 7.82
CA LEU A 84 2.84 -4.85 6.97
C LEU A 84 3.82 -3.77 7.42
N PHE A 85 3.33 -2.75 8.12
CA PHE A 85 4.22 -1.73 8.70
C PHE A 85 5.13 -2.27 9.81
N ASP A 86 4.84 -3.43 10.37
CA ASP A 86 5.72 -4.10 11.34
C ASP A 86 7.02 -4.61 10.70
N LYS A 87 7.04 -4.75 9.38
CA LYS A 87 8.17 -5.30 8.61
C LYS A 87 9.14 -4.25 8.09
N ILE A 88 8.83 -2.97 8.22
CA ILE A 88 9.64 -1.90 7.61
C ILE A 88 9.88 -0.74 8.57
N ASN A 89 10.94 0.02 8.29
CA ASN A 89 11.20 1.28 8.95
C ASN A 89 10.85 2.46 8.04
N SER A 90 9.95 3.35 8.48
CA SER A 90 9.59 4.54 7.72
C SER A 90 9.13 5.70 8.58
N ASN A 91 9.42 6.93 8.11
CA ASN A 91 9.07 8.17 8.82
C ASN A 91 7.57 8.46 8.79
N LYS A 92 6.92 8.18 7.66
CA LYS A 92 5.49 8.41 7.44
C LYS A 92 4.83 7.14 6.92
N LYS A 93 3.58 6.91 7.34
CA LYS A 93 2.82 5.71 6.99
C LYS A 93 1.44 6.08 6.48
N ILE A 94 1.06 5.48 5.35
CA ILE A 94 -0.25 5.63 4.72
C ILE A 94 -0.87 4.24 4.53
N LEU A 95 -2.11 4.09 4.98
CA LEU A 95 -2.94 2.93 4.65
C LEU A 95 -3.82 3.30 3.46
N PHE A 96 -3.58 2.68 2.31
CA PHE A 96 -4.39 2.87 1.12
C PHE A 96 -5.57 1.90 1.17
N SER A 97 -6.78 2.45 1.33
CA SER A 97 -7.98 1.65 1.55
C SER A 97 -8.82 1.55 0.29
N HIS A 98 -8.87 0.36 -0.31
CA HIS A 98 -9.73 0.05 -1.48
C HIS A 98 -11.14 -0.42 -1.10
N SER A 99 -11.43 -0.52 0.19
CA SER A 99 -12.73 -0.97 0.71
C SER A 99 -13.02 -0.31 2.05
N LEU A 100 -14.26 -0.38 2.50
CA LEU A 100 -14.64 0.14 3.81
C LEU A 100 -13.76 -0.44 4.92
N GLN A 101 -13.18 0.43 5.73
CA GLN A 101 -12.40 0.08 6.91
C GLN A 101 -13.30 0.20 8.14
N THR A 102 -13.89 -0.92 8.54
CA THR A 102 -14.67 -1.00 9.77
C THR A 102 -13.81 -1.47 10.94
N PHE A 103 -14.22 -1.15 12.15
CA PHE A 103 -13.52 -1.60 13.35
C PHE A 103 -13.48 -3.14 13.45
N GLU A 104 -14.60 -3.79 13.12
CA GLU A 104 -14.71 -5.26 13.08
C GLU A 104 -13.73 -5.88 12.07
N LYS A 105 -13.51 -5.21 10.94
CA LYS A 105 -12.54 -5.64 9.93
C LYS A 105 -11.12 -5.61 10.47
N PHE A 106 -10.72 -4.56 11.20
CA PHE A 106 -9.41 -4.49 11.85
C PHE A 106 -9.23 -5.60 12.90
N ILE A 107 -10.25 -5.86 13.73
CA ILE A 107 -10.20 -6.94 14.73
C ILE A 107 -10.08 -8.29 14.02
N ARG A 108 -10.96 -8.59 13.06
CA ARG A 108 -10.98 -9.87 12.34
C ARG A 108 -9.67 -10.16 11.63
N LYS A 109 -9.03 -9.13 11.06
CA LYS A 109 -7.74 -9.24 10.38
C LYS A 109 -6.53 -9.11 11.32
N LYS A 110 -6.75 -9.01 12.64
CA LYS A 110 -5.71 -8.83 13.66
C LYS A 110 -4.81 -7.59 13.43
N GLN A 111 -5.33 -6.56 12.78
CA GLN A 111 -4.59 -5.36 12.40
C GLN A 111 -4.66 -4.22 13.44
N ILE A 112 -5.49 -4.37 14.48
CA ILE A 112 -5.78 -3.30 15.44
C ILE A 112 -4.54 -2.83 16.17
N PHE A 113 -3.67 -3.74 16.60
CA PHE A 113 -2.43 -3.39 17.31
C PHE A 113 -1.46 -2.63 16.40
N SER A 114 -1.22 -3.11 15.19
CA SER A 114 -0.38 -2.44 14.20
C SER A 114 -0.94 -1.07 13.82
N TYR A 115 -2.26 -0.93 13.71
CA TYR A 115 -2.90 0.36 13.45
C TYR A 115 -2.58 1.39 14.55
N PHE A 116 -2.77 1.05 15.83
CA PHE A 116 -2.47 1.95 16.94
C PHE A 116 -0.97 2.17 17.13
N LYS A 117 -0.15 1.17 16.88
CA LYS A 117 1.33 1.26 16.96
C LYS A 117 1.88 2.23 15.91
N HIS A 118 1.44 2.09 14.65
CA HIS A 118 2.01 2.82 13.52
C HIS A 118 1.27 4.11 13.18
N LYS A 119 0.03 4.28 13.63
CA LYS A 119 -0.79 5.50 13.46
C LYS A 119 -0.83 6.01 12.01
N PRO A 120 -1.10 5.15 11.01
CA PRO A 120 -1.09 5.58 9.62
C PRO A 120 -2.24 6.53 9.31
N LYS A 121 -2.03 7.48 8.40
CA LYS A 121 -3.15 8.17 7.74
C LYS A 121 -3.82 7.21 6.77
N ILE A 122 -5.15 7.29 6.65
CA ILE A 122 -5.89 6.46 5.70
C ILE A 122 -6.21 7.27 4.44
N VAL A 123 -5.98 6.66 3.27
CA VAL A 123 -6.45 7.20 1.99
C VAL A 123 -7.76 6.52 1.63
N PHE A 124 -8.79 7.33 1.37
CA PHE A 124 -10.09 6.91 0.88
C PHE A 124 -10.31 7.38 -0.56
N LEU A 125 -11.06 6.59 -1.33
CA LEU A 125 -11.29 6.82 -2.76
C LEU A 125 -12.58 7.59 -3.06
N SER A 126 -13.41 7.85 -2.04
CA SER A 126 -14.69 8.55 -2.22
C SER A 126 -15.25 9.05 -0.89
N ASP A 127 -16.19 9.99 -0.97
CA ASP A 127 -16.97 10.45 0.20
C ASP A 127 -17.79 9.32 0.80
N TYR A 128 -18.27 8.39 -0.02
CA TYR A 128 -18.97 7.21 0.47
C TYR A 128 -18.09 6.40 1.43
N HIS A 129 -16.81 6.19 1.08
CA HIS A 129 -15.86 5.51 1.97
C HIS A 129 -15.67 6.28 3.29
N ILE A 130 -15.51 7.61 3.23
CA ILE A 130 -15.33 8.44 4.42
C ILE A 130 -16.54 8.34 5.33
N ASN A 131 -17.74 8.49 4.76
CA ASN A 131 -18.99 8.55 5.52
C ASN A 131 -19.40 7.19 6.13
N ASN A 132 -18.98 6.08 5.53
CA ASN A 132 -19.33 4.72 5.95
C ASN A 132 -18.20 3.97 6.67
N THR A 133 -17.03 4.61 6.86
CA THR A 133 -15.94 4.05 7.64
C THR A 133 -16.09 4.42 9.12
N SER A 134 -15.77 3.50 10.02
CA SER A 134 -15.79 3.76 11.45
C SER A 134 -14.82 4.89 11.82
N LYS A 135 -15.26 5.88 12.59
CA LYS A 135 -14.44 7.03 13.00
C LYS A 135 -13.13 6.62 13.70
N ILE A 136 -13.15 5.52 14.45
CA ILE A 136 -11.96 4.98 15.11
C ILE A 136 -10.89 4.54 14.11
N THR A 137 -11.28 4.08 12.91
CA THR A 137 -10.34 3.61 11.89
C THR A 137 -9.73 4.73 11.05
N SER A 138 -10.17 5.96 11.26
CA SER A 138 -9.57 7.18 10.69
C SER A 138 -9.04 8.14 11.77
N LEU A 139 -8.82 7.65 13.00
CA LEU A 139 -8.44 8.44 14.16
C LEU A 139 -7.15 9.25 13.94
N PHE A 140 -6.19 8.73 13.18
CA PHE A 140 -4.90 9.39 12.91
C PHE A 140 -4.91 10.24 11.63
N GLY A 141 -6.10 10.52 11.11
CA GLY A 141 -6.35 11.34 9.94
C GLY A 141 -6.63 10.54 8.68
N HIS A 142 -7.25 11.21 7.72
CA HIS A 142 -7.55 10.64 6.42
C HIS A 142 -7.25 11.64 5.30
N ILE A 143 -7.10 11.12 4.10
CA ILE A 143 -6.92 11.88 2.87
C ILE A 143 -7.90 11.30 1.85
N ARG A 144 -8.60 12.16 1.13
CA ARG A 144 -9.41 11.75 -0.02
C ARG A 144 -8.58 11.86 -1.30
N VAL A 145 -8.56 10.79 -2.07
CA VAL A 145 -7.94 10.76 -3.41
C VAL A 145 -8.98 10.20 -4.38
N ASN A 146 -9.31 10.97 -5.42
CA ASN A 146 -10.11 10.42 -6.51
C ASN A 146 -9.19 9.62 -7.43
N LEU A 147 -9.58 8.38 -7.73
CA LEU A 147 -8.89 7.64 -8.79
C LEU A 147 -9.24 8.28 -10.13
N GLY A 148 -8.21 8.68 -10.89
CA GLY A 148 -8.37 9.08 -12.28
C GLY A 148 -8.79 7.89 -13.13
N ILE A 149 -9.51 8.15 -14.20
CA ILE A 149 -9.75 7.20 -15.30
C ILE A 149 -8.91 7.73 -16.45
N ASP A 150 -8.01 6.90 -16.98
CA ASP A 150 -7.33 7.22 -18.23
C ASP A 150 -8.38 7.13 -19.35
N GLU A 151 -8.61 8.23 -20.07
CA GLU A 151 -9.49 8.28 -21.25
C GLU A 151 -8.77 7.78 -22.50
#